data_2686cf9e0c9f268e3e5513ef60df213c
#
_entry.id   2686cf9e0c9f268e3e5513ef60df213c
#
_cell.length_a   1.000
_cell.length_b   1.000
_cell.length_c   1.000
_cell.angle_alpha   90.00
_cell.angle_beta   90.00
_cell.angle_gamma   90.00
#
_symmetry.space_group_name_H-M   'P 1'
#
loop_
_entity.id
_entity.type
_entity.pdbx_description
1 polymer ?
#
loop_
_entity_poly.entity_id
_entity_poly.type
_entity_poly.pdbx_seq_one_letter_code
_entity_poly.pdbx_strand_id
1 'polypeptide(L)'
;MPWLLGSAALWFSGFALLVPVAPLWVIRGGSDDLGAGLVTAVMMACTVLAQLSMRRVLAGLGWRWTLVLGSGLLGLPALGHLATDGLWAVTALAALRGLGFGVVTVCGATAVAAFVEPARRGRAIGALGLASAVPQFILVPVAPWLAERAGFGLVFVLAVLPALAIPLAWPIARALADADRAPAGDRGRGTSAALRRALSGPIAALVVITASGGAILTFTPHILASPALGFSGLLAFTGSAAASRWAAGGIADRFGATAAIAPLLFTGALGLAAIGLRADSIHDAPGHVLVIAGLLLTGVAYGGLQNLTLAQAFNAAGEPARSSVSIAWNLSFDAGTGVGAFAVGAIATAASYSAAFGVLALAVGLTGVWWALPRSASRGD
;
A
#
# COMPACT_ATOMS: atom_id res chain seq x y z
N MET A 1 -13.94 -19.21 -4.94
CA MET A 1 -12.61 -18.81 -4.45
C MET A 1 -11.56 -18.64 -5.56
N PRO A 2 -11.36 -19.57 -6.53
CA PRO A 2 -10.34 -19.39 -7.59
C PRO A 2 -10.48 -18.08 -8.39
N TRP A 3 -11.70 -17.75 -8.81
CA TRP A 3 -11.99 -16.51 -9.54
C TRP A 3 -11.58 -15.24 -8.79
N LEU A 4 -11.79 -15.23 -7.46
CA LEU A 4 -11.40 -14.10 -6.61
C LEU A 4 -9.87 -13.97 -6.51
N LEU A 5 -9.16 -15.09 -6.31
CA LEU A 5 -7.69 -15.09 -6.25
C LEU A 5 -7.08 -14.68 -7.59
N GLY A 6 -7.62 -15.18 -8.71
CA GLY A 6 -7.21 -14.76 -10.05
C GLY A 6 -7.44 -13.28 -10.29
N SER A 7 -8.62 -12.75 -9.92
CA SER A 7 -8.91 -11.33 -10.02
C SER A 7 -7.97 -10.49 -9.17
N ALA A 8 -7.71 -10.89 -7.91
CA ALA A 8 -6.79 -10.18 -7.03
C ALA A 8 -5.37 -10.13 -7.62
N ALA A 9 -4.87 -11.25 -8.15
CA ALA A 9 -3.56 -11.27 -8.81
C ALA A 9 -3.51 -10.31 -10.01
N LEU A 10 -4.56 -10.26 -10.83
CA LEU A 10 -4.65 -9.33 -11.97
C LEU A 10 -4.71 -7.87 -11.51
N TRP A 11 -5.55 -7.55 -10.50
CA TRP A 11 -5.69 -6.18 -9.98
C TRP A 11 -4.36 -5.67 -9.41
N PHE A 12 -3.72 -6.48 -8.56
CA PHE A 12 -2.46 -6.09 -7.95
C PHE A 12 -1.27 -6.13 -8.92
N SER A 13 -1.34 -6.89 -10.02
CA SER A 13 -0.34 -6.82 -11.09
C SER A 13 -0.35 -5.46 -11.79
N GLY A 14 -1.53 -4.98 -12.22
CA GLY A 14 -1.63 -3.66 -12.85
C GLY A 14 -1.31 -2.51 -11.90
N PHE A 15 -1.64 -2.65 -10.60
CA PHE A 15 -1.22 -1.71 -9.57
C PHE A 15 0.31 -1.66 -9.45
N ALA A 16 0.95 -2.82 -9.24
CA ALA A 16 2.38 -2.96 -9.02
C ALA A 16 3.24 -2.45 -10.19
N LEU A 17 2.75 -2.63 -11.41
CA LEU A 17 3.45 -2.16 -12.62
C LEU A 17 3.54 -0.63 -12.69
N LEU A 18 2.49 0.10 -12.31
CA LEU A 18 2.47 1.56 -12.50
C LEU A 18 2.79 2.38 -11.26
N VAL A 19 2.75 1.81 -10.06
CA VAL A 19 3.09 2.56 -8.84
C VAL A 19 4.49 3.19 -8.92
N PRO A 20 5.56 2.47 -9.31
CA PRO A 20 6.87 3.08 -9.46
C PRO A 20 7.11 3.73 -10.84
N VAL A 21 6.32 3.35 -11.86
CA VAL A 21 6.59 3.77 -13.26
C VAL A 21 5.87 5.07 -13.61
N ALA A 22 4.65 5.31 -13.12
CA ALA A 22 3.92 6.54 -13.45
C ALA A 22 4.59 7.81 -12.91
N PRO A 23 5.11 7.83 -11.65
CA PRO A 23 5.95 8.95 -11.18
C PRO A 23 7.22 9.15 -12.00
N LEU A 24 7.92 8.06 -12.36
CA LEU A 24 9.11 8.12 -13.20
C LEU A 24 8.78 8.67 -14.61
N TRP A 25 7.61 8.35 -15.13
CA TRP A 25 7.15 8.81 -16.45
C TRP A 25 6.93 10.31 -16.51
N VAL A 26 6.32 10.93 -15.48
CA VAL A 26 6.14 12.39 -15.45
C VAL A 26 7.46 13.14 -15.25
N ILE A 27 8.41 12.57 -14.51
CA ILE A 27 9.77 13.16 -14.39
C ILE A 27 10.44 13.17 -15.78
N ARG A 28 10.31 12.10 -16.56
CA ARG A 28 10.81 12.06 -17.94
C ARG A 28 10.10 13.04 -18.87
N GLY A 29 8.83 13.31 -18.62
CA GLY A 29 8.06 14.36 -19.30
C GLY A 29 8.40 15.78 -18.87
N GLY A 30 9.43 15.97 -18.02
CA GLY A 30 9.93 17.29 -17.58
C GLY A 30 9.28 17.81 -16.29
N SER A 31 8.54 16.98 -15.56
CA SER A 31 8.02 17.36 -14.24
C SER A 31 9.11 17.24 -13.16
N ASP A 32 8.91 17.93 -12.05
CA ASP A 32 9.74 17.85 -10.85
C ASP A 32 9.31 16.72 -9.91
N ASP A 33 10.02 16.57 -8.79
CA ASP A 33 9.73 15.56 -7.77
C ASP A 33 8.39 15.78 -7.08
N LEU A 34 7.94 17.03 -6.93
CA LEU A 34 6.61 17.36 -6.42
C LEU A 34 5.53 16.77 -7.32
N GLY A 35 5.67 16.92 -8.65
CA GLY A 35 4.73 16.35 -9.61
C GLY A 35 4.70 14.82 -9.56
N ALA A 36 5.85 14.18 -9.41
CA ALA A 36 5.95 12.73 -9.24
C ALA A 36 5.23 12.27 -7.96
N GLY A 37 5.45 12.95 -6.86
CA GLY A 37 4.75 12.69 -5.59
C GLY A 37 3.25 12.94 -5.68
N LEU A 38 2.83 13.96 -6.44
CA LEU A 38 1.41 14.28 -6.66
C LEU A 38 0.66 13.16 -7.39
N VAL A 39 1.27 12.52 -8.39
CA VAL A 39 0.66 11.38 -9.10
C VAL A 39 0.30 10.26 -8.13
N THR A 40 1.22 9.86 -7.26
CA THR A 40 0.97 8.83 -6.24
C THR A 40 -0.06 9.31 -5.20
N ALA A 41 0.06 10.54 -4.73
CA ALA A 41 -0.84 11.11 -3.73
C ALA A 41 -2.29 11.16 -4.23
N VAL A 42 -2.52 11.63 -5.45
CA VAL A 42 -3.87 11.69 -6.06
C VAL A 42 -4.44 10.30 -6.28
N MET A 43 -3.62 9.35 -6.73
CA MET A 43 -4.06 7.96 -6.84
C MET A 43 -4.55 7.42 -5.49
N MET A 44 -3.78 7.62 -4.41
CA MET A 44 -4.14 7.14 -3.07
C MET A 44 -5.33 7.90 -2.48
N ALA A 45 -5.42 9.21 -2.69
CA ALA A 45 -6.58 10.01 -2.27
C ALA A 45 -7.87 9.53 -2.94
N CYS A 46 -7.83 9.27 -4.24
CA CYS A 46 -8.97 8.72 -4.99
C CYS A 46 -9.31 7.27 -4.54
N THR A 47 -8.31 6.48 -4.17
CA THR A 47 -8.51 5.16 -3.55
C THR A 47 -9.31 5.28 -2.25
N VAL A 48 -8.88 6.16 -1.35
CA VAL A 48 -9.58 6.43 -0.08
C VAL A 48 -11.00 6.94 -0.33
N LEU A 49 -11.19 7.87 -1.26
CA LEU A 49 -12.52 8.39 -1.63
C LEU A 49 -13.46 7.29 -2.14
N ALA A 50 -12.95 6.39 -3.00
CA ALA A 50 -13.73 5.26 -3.50
C ALA A 50 -14.12 4.30 -2.37
N GLN A 51 -13.20 3.99 -1.45
CA GLN A 51 -13.47 3.13 -0.29
C GLN A 51 -14.55 3.73 0.63
N LEU A 52 -14.47 5.04 0.92
CA LEU A 52 -15.46 5.75 1.73
C LEU A 52 -16.83 5.83 1.04
N SER A 53 -16.85 5.89 -0.29
CA SER A 53 -18.07 6.01 -1.09
C SER A 53 -18.72 4.65 -1.42
N MET A 54 -18.09 3.53 -1.05
CA MET A 54 -18.45 2.19 -1.51
C MET A 54 -19.91 1.82 -1.27
N ARG A 55 -20.49 2.22 -0.13
CA ARG A 55 -21.90 1.97 0.16
C ARG A 55 -22.84 2.63 -0.85
N ARG A 56 -22.54 3.87 -1.26
CA ARG A 56 -23.33 4.61 -2.25
C ARG A 56 -23.18 4.00 -3.65
N VAL A 57 -21.95 3.63 -4.00
CA VAL A 57 -21.63 2.99 -5.28
C VAL A 57 -22.36 1.67 -5.41
N LEU A 58 -22.33 0.81 -4.39
CA LEU A 58 -23.04 -0.47 -4.38
C LEU A 58 -24.56 -0.31 -4.42
N ALA A 59 -25.12 0.67 -3.70
CA ALA A 59 -26.55 0.94 -3.72
C ALA A 59 -27.06 1.38 -5.11
N GLY A 60 -26.23 2.11 -5.89
CA GLY A 60 -26.61 2.57 -7.23
C GLY A 60 -26.32 1.57 -8.33
N LEU A 61 -25.21 0.86 -8.29
CA LEU A 61 -24.70 0.05 -9.39
C LEU A 61 -24.82 -1.47 -9.15
N GLY A 62 -24.95 -1.88 -7.88
CA GLY A 62 -24.87 -3.29 -7.48
C GLY A 62 -23.46 -3.89 -7.68
N TRP A 63 -23.26 -5.10 -7.15
CA TRP A 63 -21.95 -5.76 -7.12
C TRP A 63 -21.30 -5.95 -8.50
N ARG A 64 -22.10 -6.32 -9.49
CA ARG A 64 -21.62 -6.64 -10.84
C ARG A 64 -20.95 -5.42 -11.50
N TRP A 65 -21.69 -4.34 -11.62
CA TRP A 65 -21.20 -3.15 -12.32
C TRP A 65 -20.12 -2.44 -11.51
N THR A 66 -20.16 -2.51 -10.18
CA THR A 66 -19.10 -2.01 -9.32
C THR A 66 -17.77 -2.73 -9.59
N LEU A 67 -17.77 -4.07 -9.69
CA LEU A 67 -16.55 -4.84 -10.02
C LEU A 67 -16.06 -4.59 -11.44
N VAL A 68 -16.97 -4.51 -12.41
CA VAL A 68 -16.63 -4.20 -13.82
C VAL A 68 -15.97 -2.83 -13.91
N LEU A 69 -16.59 -1.80 -13.31
CA LEU A 69 -16.05 -0.44 -13.31
C LEU A 69 -14.73 -0.36 -12.53
N GLY A 70 -14.64 -1.00 -11.37
CA GLY A 70 -13.41 -1.04 -10.58
C GLY A 70 -12.24 -1.63 -11.36
N SER A 71 -12.46 -2.79 -12.00
CA SER A 71 -11.43 -3.45 -12.82
C SER A 71 -11.08 -2.64 -14.08
N GLY A 72 -12.09 -2.06 -14.74
CA GLY A 72 -11.90 -1.21 -15.91
C GLY A 72 -11.14 0.08 -15.59
N LEU A 73 -11.55 0.80 -14.53
CA LEU A 73 -10.90 2.03 -14.09
C LEU A 73 -9.47 1.80 -13.60
N LEU A 74 -9.18 0.64 -13.02
CA LEU A 74 -7.81 0.31 -12.62
C LEU A 74 -6.91 -0.02 -13.81
N GLY A 75 -7.43 -0.72 -14.83
CA GLY A 75 -6.64 -1.22 -15.95
C GLY A 75 -6.61 -0.30 -17.16
N LEU A 76 -7.77 0.07 -17.71
CA LEU A 76 -7.86 0.74 -19.03
C LEU A 76 -7.15 2.11 -19.10
N PRO A 77 -7.18 2.97 -18.04
CA PRO A 77 -6.46 4.24 -18.08
C PRO A 77 -4.94 4.09 -18.23
N ALA A 78 -4.38 2.90 -17.99
CA ALA A 78 -2.96 2.64 -18.22
C ALA A 78 -2.55 2.93 -19.69
N LEU A 79 -3.44 2.68 -20.66
CA LEU A 79 -3.19 2.96 -22.07
C LEU A 79 -3.09 4.46 -22.36
N GLY A 80 -3.71 5.31 -21.56
CA GLY A 80 -3.62 6.76 -21.71
C GLY A 80 -2.18 7.30 -21.59
N HIS A 81 -1.31 6.60 -20.86
CA HIS A 81 0.12 6.97 -20.76
C HIS A 81 0.88 6.81 -22.08
N LEU A 82 0.35 6.05 -23.05
CA LEU A 82 0.93 5.96 -24.41
C LEU A 82 0.78 7.28 -25.18
N ALA A 83 -0.20 8.10 -24.83
CA ALA A 83 -0.52 9.34 -25.53
C ALA A 83 0.06 10.59 -24.85
N THR A 84 0.53 10.48 -23.58
CA THR A 84 0.95 11.66 -22.82
C THR A 84 1.90 11.29 -21.66
N ASP A 85 2.85 12.16 -21.41
CA ASP A 85 3.74 12.21 -20.24
C ASP A 85 3.49 13.45 -19.38
N GLY A 86 2.59 14.33 -19.82
CA GLY A 86 2.26 15.57 -19.14
C GLY A 86 1.65 15.34 -17.75
N LEU A 87 2.15 16.06 -16.74
CA LEU A 87 1.81 15.91 -15.33
C LEU A 87 0.29 15.82 -15.07
N TRP A 88 -0.49 16.76 -15.60
CA TRP A 88 -1.93 16.84 -15.29
C TRP A 88 -2.72 15.68 -15.90
N ALA A 89 -2.34 15.28 -17.12
CA ALA A 89 -3.00 14.14 -17.79
C ALA A 89 -2.67 12.83 -17.06
N VAL A 90 -1.40 12.58 -16.72
CA VAL A 90 -0.98 11.41 -15.96
C VAL A 90 -1.61 11.39 -14.57
N THR A 91 -1.72 12.55 -13.89
CA THR A 91 -2.40 12.67 -12.60
C THR A 91 -3.91 12.35 -12.73
N ALA A 92 -4.57 12.77 -13.80
CA ALA A 92 -5.96 12.40 -14.06
C ALA A 92 -6.13 10.90 -14.31
N LEU A 93 -5.21 10.27 -15.06
CA LEU A 93 -5.18 8.82 -15.24
C LEU A 93 -4.94 8.10 -13.90
N ALA A 94 -4.05 8.61 -13.05
CA ALA A 94 -3.80 8.10 -11.71
C ALA A 94 -5.05 8.21 -10.81
N ALA A 95 -5.80 9.32 -10.90
CA ALA A 95 -7.08 9.48 -10.18
C ALA A 95 -8.10 8.40 -10.56
N LEU A 96 -8.29 8.16 -11.87
CA LEU A 96 -9.19 7.10 -12.37
C LEU A 96 -8.76 5.73 -11.87
N ARG A 97 -7.47 5.43 -11.92
CA ARG A 97 -6.89 4.18 -11.42
C ARG A 97 -7.06 4.03 -9.92
N GLY A 98 -6.91 5.11 -9.17
CA GLY A 98 -7.15 5.15 -7.73
C GLY A 98 -8.59 4.81 -7.37
N LEU A 99 -9.58 5.40 -8.06
CA LEU A 99 -10.99 5.04 -7.89
C LEU A 99 -11.22 3.54 -8.14
N GLY A 100 -10.63 3.00 -9.22
CA GLY A 100 -10.71 1.58 -9.53
C GLY A 100 -10.08 0.71 -8.44
N PHE A 101 -8.89 1.07 -7.96
CA PHE A 101 -8.17 0.33 -6.93
C PHE A 101 -8.94 0.28 -5.60
N GLY A 102 -9.51 1.42 -5.17
CA GLY A 102 -10.34 1.48 -3.96
C GLY A 102 -11.57 0.57 -4.03
N VAL A 103 -12.21 0.49 -5.19
CA VAL A 103 -13.34 -0.42 -5.41
C VAL A 103 -12.92 -1.88 -5.29
N VAL A 104 -11.88 -2.31 -6.03
CA VAL A 104 -11.51 -3.73 -6.08
C VAL A 104 -10.93 -4.24 -4.75
N THR A 105 -10.25 -3.39 -3.98
CA THR A 105 -9.73 -3.77 -2.65
C THR A 105 -10.86 -4.05 -1.64
N VAL A 106 -11.89 -3.20 -1.60
CA VAL A 106 -13.07 -3.41 -0.74
C VAL A 106 -13.85 -4.63 -1.19
N CYS A 107 -14.11 -4.78 -2.49
CA CYS A 107 -14.83 -5.93 -3.03
C CYS A 107 -14.10 -7.25 -2.74
N GLY A 108 -12.78 -7.27 -2.89
CA GLY A 108 -11.95 -8.45 -2.61
C GLY A 108 -12.05 -8.90 -1.16
N ALA A 109 -11.94 -7.98 -0.20
CA ALA A 109 -12.05 -8.28 1.22
C ALA A 109 -13.45 -8.78 1.59
N THR A 110 -14.51 -8.15 1.06
CA THR A 110 -15.90 -8.54 1.29
C THR A 110 -16.21 -9.92 0.70
N ALA A 111 -15.69 -10.21 -0.48
CA ALA A 111 -15.90 -11.48 -1.17
C ALA A 111 -15.37 -12.69 -0.38
N VAL A 112 -14.26 -12.56 0.34
CA VAL A 112 -13.77 -13.65 1.21
C VAL A 112 -14.79 -14.03 2.27
N ALA A 113 -15.44 -13.04 2.89
CA ALA A 113 -16.45 -13.29 3.92
C ALA A 113 -17.69 -13.99 3.34
N ALA A 114 -18.02 -13.71 2.07
CA ALA A 114 -19.16 -14.30 1.36
C ALA A 114 -18.91 -15.73 0.85
N PHE A 115 -17.66 -16.00 0.38
CA PHE A 115 -17.33 -17.28 -0.25
C PHE A 115 -16.94 -18.38 0.72
N VAL A 116 -16.59 -18.04 1.97
CA VAL A 116 -15.90 -18.98 2.86
C VAL A 116 -16.57 -19.05 4.23
N GLU A 117 -16.82 -20.28 4.67
CA GLU A 117 -17.31 -20.57 6.01
C GLU A 117 -16.40 -19.98 7.11
N PRO A 118 -16.95 -19.54 8.26
CA PRO A 118 -16.19 -18.92 9.34
C PRO A 118 -14.92 -19.66 9.74
N ALA A 119 -15.00 -20.98 9.85
CA ALA A 119 -13.86 -21.83 10.25
C ALA A 119 -12.67 -21.81 9.26
N ARG A 120 -12.90 -21.48 8.00
CA ARG A 120 -11.89 -21.48 6.94
C ARG A 120 -11.48 -20.06 6.49
N ARG A 121 -12.10 -19.01 7.03
CA ARG A 121 -11.87 -17.59 6.63
C ARG A 121 -10.41 -17.17 6.79
N GLY A 122 -9.73 -17.57 7.86
CA GLY A 122 -8.32 -17.24 8.07
C GLY A 122 -7.41 -17.73 6.93
N ARG A 123 -7.60 -18.98 6.49
CA ARG A 123 -6.85 -19.54 5.34
C ARG A 123 -7.18 -18.79 4.04
N ALA A 124 -8.43 -18.43 3.84
CA ALA A 124 -8.87 -17.72 2.64
C ALA A 124 -8.34 -16.27 2.58
N ILE A 125 -8.30 -15.57 3.72
CA ILE A 125 -7.68 -14.24 3.85
C ILE A 125 -6.17 -14.34 3.56
N GLY A 126 -5.51 -15.37 4.09
CA GLY A 126 -4.10 -15.63 3.77
C GLY A 126 -3.85 -15.87 2.28
N ALA A 127 -4.70 -16.66 1.62
CA ALA A 127 -4.61 -16.91 0.18
C ALA A 127 -4.85 -15.63 -0.65
N LEU A 128 -5.84 -14.80 -0.27
CA LEU A 128 -6.07 -13.51 -0.91
C LEU A 128 -4.88 -12.56 -0.70
N GLY A 129 -4.33 -12.52 0.52
CA GLY A 129 -3.13 -11.76 0.84
C GLY A 129 -1.93 -12.17 -0.02
N LEU A 130 -1.75 -13.48 -0.24
CA LEU A 130 -0.69 -14.00 -1.10
C LEU A 130 -0.92 -13.63 -2.57
N ALA A 131 -2.16 -13.79 -3.07
CA ALA A 131 -2.54 -13.41 -4.43
C ALA A 131 -2.32 -11.92 -4.71
N SER A 132 -2.40 -11.07 -3.68
CA SER A 132 -2.12 -9.64 -3.76
C SER A 132 -0.63 -9.31 -3.61
N ALA A 133 0.09 -10.00 -2.72
CA ALA A 133 1.47 -9.70 -2.38
C ALA A 133 2.49 -10.21 -3.42
N VAL A 134 2.25 -11.40 -4.01
CA VAL A 134 3.17 -12.00 -4.99
C VAL A 134 3.37 -11.10 -6.22
N PRO A 135 2.31 -10.56 -6.87
CA PRO A 135 2.49 -9.60 -7.95
C PRO A 135 3.30 -8.37 -7.54
N GLN A 136 3.04 -7.82 -6.36
CA GLN A 136 3.77 -6.65 -5.87
C GLN A 136 5.25 -6.96 -5.63
N PHE A 137 5.55 -8.09 -4.99
CA PHE A 137 6.93 -8.51 -4.75
C PHE A 137 7.74 -8.63 -6.04
N ILE A 138 7.13 -9.19 -7.10
CA ILE A 138 7.81 -9.44 -8.38
C ILE A 138 7.80 -8.19 -9.27
N LEU A 139 6.61 -7.58 -9.47
CA LEU A 139 6.41 -6.58 -10.51
C LEU A 139 6.85 -5.18 -10.10
N VAL A 140 6.83 -4.83 -8.80
CA VAL A 140 7.31 -3.52 -8.34
C VAL A 140 8.78 -3.29 -8.70
N PRO A 141 9.72 -4.20 -8.40
CA PRO A 141 11.11 -4.01 -8.83
C PRO A 141 11.33 -4.19 -10.33
N VAL A 142 10.56 -5.09 -10.98
CA VAL A 142 10.71 -5.40 -12.41
C VAL A 142 10.21 -4.25 -13.30
N ALA A 143 9.14 -3.55 -12.90
CA ALA A 143 8.45 -2.61 -13.78
C ALA A 143 9.32 -1.42 -14.22
N PRO A 144 10.04 -0.68 -13.34
CA PRO A 144 10.94 0.38 -13.77
C PRO A 144 12.10 -0.16 -14.63
N TRP A 145 12.68 -1.29 -14.23
CA TRP A 145 13.75 -1.94 -15.00
C TRP A 145 13.28 -2.32 -16.41
N LEU A 146 12.09 -2.87 -16.53
CA LEU A 146 11.48 -3.24 -17.81
C LEU A 146 11.17 -2.01 -18.66
N ALA A 147 10.65 -0.94 -18.04
CA ALA A 147 10.37 0.33 -18.72
C ALA A 147 11.62 0.93 -19.34
N GLU A 148 12.74 0.87 -18.63
CA GLU A 148 14.02 1.38 -19.10
C GLU A 148 14.69 0.50 -20.19
N ARG A 149 14.47 -0.81 -20.14
CA ARG A 149 15.10 -1.77 -21.06
C ARG A 149 14.28 -2.04 -22.33
N ALA A 150 12.95 -2.17 -22.17
CA ALA A 150 12.07 -2.57 -23.26
C ALA A 150 11.07 -1.46 -23.67
N GLY A 151 11.13 -0.33 -22.99
CA GLY A 151 10.28 0.83 -23.23
C GLY A 151 9.06 0.90 -22.32
N PHE A 152 8.67 2.13 -21.97
CA PHE A 152 7.53 2.43 -21.10
C PHE A 152 6.21 1.90 -21.66
N GLY A 153 6.04 1.95 -22.99
CA GLY A 153 4.83 1.48 -23.66
C GLY A 153 4.48 0.02 -23.35
N LEU A 154 5.48 -0.87 -23.25
CA LEU A 154 5.26 -2.25 -22.85
C LEU A 154 4.67 -2.35 -21.44
N VAL A 155 5.20 -1.58 -20.49
CA VAL A 155 4.69 -1.57 -19.09
C VAL A 155 3.26 -1.04 -19.04
N PHE A 156 2.93 -0.01 -19.84
CA PHE A 156 1.57 0.54 -19.91
C PHE A 156 0.56 -0.48 -20.46
N VAL A 157 0.95 -1.24 -21.51
CA VAL A 157 0.12 -2.32 -22.03
C VAL A 157 -0.05 -3.45 -21.01
N LEU A 158 1.01 -3.88 -20.34
CA LEU A 158 0.92 -4.89 -19.28
C LEU A 158 0.09 -4.41 -18.09
N ALA A 159 0.09 -3.11 -17.78
CA ALA A 159 -0.69 -2.55 -16.69
C ALA A 159 -2.23 -2.56 -16.95
N VAL A 160 -2.68 -3.01 -18.12
CA VAL A 160 -4.09 -3.29 -18.44
C VAL A 160 -4.60 -4.60 -17.80
N LEU A 161 -3.71 -5.46 -17.28
CA LEU A 161 -4.07 -6.75 -16.67
C LEU A 161 -5.33 -6.73 -15.77
N PRO A 162 -5.59 -5.68 -14.95
CA PRO A 162 -6.84 -5.58 -14.19
C PRO A 162 -8.11 -5.68 -15.01
N ALA A 163 -8.11 -5.17 -16.26
CA ALA A 163 -9.28 -5.25 -17.13
C ALA A 163 -9.61 -6.69 -17.54
N LEU A 164 -8.62 -7.60 -17.53
CA LEU A 164 -8.86 -9.03 -17.79
C LEU A 164 -9.65 -9.70 -16.64
N ALA A 165 -9.78 -9.06 -15.48
CA ALA A 165 -10.65 -9.52 -14.42
C ALA A 165 -12.14 -9.18 -14.65
N ILE A 166 -12.49 -8.38 -15.65
CA ILE A 166 -13.89 -8.00 -15.95
C ILE A 166 -14.80 -9.23 -16.15
N PRO A 167 -14.43 -10.25 -16.94
CA PRO A 167 -15.25 -11.45 -17.06
C PRO A 167 -15.46 -12.20 -15.73
N LEU A 168 -14.48 -12.12 -14.83
CA LEU A 168 -14.52 -12.76 -13.52
C LEU A 168 -15.43 -12.02 -12.53
N ALA A 169 -15.81 -10.77 -12.82
CA ALA A 169 -16.73 -9.99 -12.00
C ALA A 169 -18.12 -10.67 -11.88
N TRP A 170 -18.54 -11.42 -12.91
CA TRP A 170 -19.85 -12.06 -12.91
C TRP A 170 -20.04 -13.14 -11.82
N PRO A 171 -19.20 -14.18 -11.76
CA PRO A 171 -19.33 -15.20 -10.71
C PRO A 171 -19.09 -14.62 -9.31
N ILE A 172 -18.20 -13.61 -9.16
CA ILE A 172 -17.96 -12.95 -7.90
C ILE A 172 -19.19 -12.15 -7.45
N ALA A 173 -19.79 -11.37 -8.36
CA ALA A 173 -20.96 -10.55 -8.05
C ALA A 173 -22.19 -11.39 -7.64
N ARG A 174 -22.41 -12.53 -8.29
CA ARG A 174 -23.51 -13.45 -7.92
C ARG A 174 -23.38 -13.90 -6.48
N ALA A 175 -22.21 -14.41 -6.11
CA ALA A 175 -22.00 -14.91 -4.76
C ALA A 175 -22.05 -13.79 -3.69
N LEU A 176 -21.64 -12.55 -4.01
CA LEU A 176 -21.78 -11.39 -3.14
C LEU A 176 -23.26 -10.99 -2.97
N ALA A 177 -24.03 -11.00 -4.05
CA ALA A 177 -25.48 -10.70 -3.99
C ALA A 177 -26.26 -11.74 -3.17
N ASP A 178 -25.86 -13.01 -3.24
CA ASP A 178 -26.48 -14.06 -2.43
C ASP A 178 -26.14 -13.91 -0.94
N ALA A 179 -24.92 -13.49 -0.61
CA ALA A 179 -24.50 -13.21 0.75
C ALA A 179 -25.21 -11.99 1.35
N ASP A 180 -25.50 -10.96 0.56
CA ASP A 180 -26.24 -9.77 1.02
C ASP A 180 -27.72 -10.07 1.35
N ARG A 181 -28.30 -11.12 0.78
CA ARG A 181 -29.67 -11.58 1.09
C ARG A 181 -29.75 -12.36 2.40
N ALA A 182 -28.61 -12.81 2.94
CA ALA A 182 -28.58 -13.46 4.24
C ALA A 182 -28.88 -12.45 5.37
N PRO A 183 -29.57 -12.87 6.47
CA PRO A 183 -29.90 -11.99 7.57
C PRO A 183 -28.63 -11.27 8.06
N ALA A 184 -28.69 -9.94 8.12
CA ALA A 184 -27.59 -9.13 8.56
C ALA A 184 -27.27 -9.42 10.02
N GLY A 185 -26.18 -10.14 10.27
CA GLY A 185 -25.53 -10.13 11.58
C GLY A 185 -25.18 -8.68 11.95
N ASP A 186 -25.22 -8.37 13.23
CA ASP A 186 -25.12 -7.03 13.80
C ASP A 186 -24.02 -6.20 13.11
N ARG A 187 -24.42 -5.26 12.24
CA ARG A 187 -23.51 -4.37 11.50
C ARG A 187 -23.03 -3.34 12.49
N GLY A 188 -21.81 -3.52 12.96
CA GLY A 188 -21.16 -2.79 14.02
C GLY A 188 -21.54 -1.31 14.13
N ARG A 189 -21.99 -0.94 15.31
CA ARG A 189 -22.19 0.44 15.75
C ARG A 189 -20.89 1.22 15.59
N GLY A 190 -21.00 2.47 15.19
CA GLY A 190 -19.85 3.35 14.93
C GLY A 190 -18.79 3.30 16.05
N THR A 191 -17.54 3.55 15.66
CA THR A 191 -16.40 3.51 16.58
C THR A 191 -16.58 4.41 17.79
N SER A 192 -16.64 3.82 18.99
CA SER A 192 -16.68 4.57 20.24
C SER A 192 -15.40 5.41 20.45
N ALA A 193 -15.48 6.47 21.29
CA ALA A 193 -14.30 7.28 21.61
C ALA A 193 -13.17 6.43 22.23
N ALA A 194 -13.53 5.41 23.02
CA ALA A 194 -12.58 4.46 23.60
C ALA A 194 -11.87 3.64 22.52
N LEU A 195 -12.62 3.16 21.51
CA LEU A 195 -12.05 2.41 20.40
C LEU A 195 -11.11 3.30 19.55
N ARG A 196 -11.51 4.55 19.25
CA ARG A 196 -10.63 5.49 18.54
C ARG A 196 -9.30 5.72 19.27
N ARG A 197 -9.35 5.88 20.61
CA ARG A 197 -8.15 6.02 21.44
C ARG A 197 -7.29 4.75 21.40
N ALA A 198 -7.88 3.57 21.47
CA ALA A 198 -7.16 2.30 21.40
C ALA A 198 -6.49 2.06 20.04
N LEU A 199 -7.10 2.53 18.94
CA LEU A 199 -6.58 2.41 17.59
C LEU A 199 -5.54 3.47 17.22
N SER A 200 -5.46 4.60 17.95
CA SER A 200 -4.58 5.72 17.58
C SER A 200 -3.11 5.32 17.46
N GLY A 201 -2.63 4.47 18.35
CA GLY A 201 -1.27 3.97 18.33
C GLY A 201 -0.93 3.10 17.12
N PRO A 202 -1.64 1.98 16.92
CA PRO A 202 -1.44 1.15 15.74
C PRO A 202 -1.58 1.92 14.43
N ILE A 203 -2.55 2.83 14.33
CA ILE A 203 -2.76 3.65 13.13
C ILE A 203 -1.60 4.64 12.92
N ALA A 204 -1.12 5.32 13.97
CA ALA A 204 0.01 6.23 13.83
C ALA A 204 1.28 5.50 13.34
N ALA A 205 1.61 4.34 13.93
CA ALA A 205 2.73 3.52 13.47
C ALA A 205 2.55 3.05 12.01
N LEU A 206 1.31 2.69 11.61
CA LEU A 206 1.00 2.30 10.24
C LEU A 206 1.20 3.47 9.27
N VAL A 207 0.64 4.65 9.58
CA VAL A 207 0.70 5.82 8.69
C VAL A 207 2.14 6.26 8.43
N VAL A 208 2.98 6.33 9.46
CA VAL A 208 4.38 6.77 9.25
C VAL A 208 5.20 5.76 8.46
N ILE A 209 4.95 4.46 8.65
CA ILE A 209 5.70 3.46 7.88
C ILE A 209 5.17 3.32 6.45
N THR A 210 3.86 3.48 6.23
CA THR A 210 3.31 3.48 4.87
C THR A 210 3.65 4.75 4.10
N ALA A 211 3.81 5.89 4.79
CA ALA A 211 4.39 7.09 4.20
C ALA A 211 5.80 6.83 3.67
N SER A 212 6.62 6.13 4.46
CA SER A 212 7.96 5.72 4.00
C SER A 212 7.89 4.78 2.78
N GLY A 213 6.96 3.83 2.79
CA GLY A 213 6.73 2.94 1.65
C GLY A 213 6.30 3.68 0.39
N GLY A 214 5.37 4.63 0.51
CA GLY A 214 4.93 5.47 -0.61
C GLY A 214 6.07 6.28 -1.22
N ALA A 215 6.91 6.89 -0.38
CA ALA A 215 8.11 7.60 -0.83
C ALA A 215 9.10 6.67 -1.56
N ILE A 216 9.41 5.51 -0.98
CA ILE A 216 10.34 4.54 -1.56
C ILE A 216 9.84 4.05 -2.91
N LEU A 217 8.57 3.64 -3.01
CA LEU A 217 7.99 3.14 -4.25
C LEU A 217 7.97 4.20 -5.37
N THR A 218 7.81 5.47 -4.99
CA THR A 218 7.74 6.59 -5.93
C THR A 218 9.13 7.03 -6.42
N PHE A 219 10.10 7.15 -5.51
CA PHE A 219 11.36 7.85 -5.82
C PHE A 219 12.59 6.95 -5.97
N THR A 220 12.58 5.69 -5.47
CA THR A 220 13.74 4.80 -5.60
C THR A 220 14.22 4.62 -7.05
N PRO A 221 13.33 4.46 -8.08
CA PRO A 221 13.77 4.33 -9.46
C PRO A 221 14.47 5.59 -9.99
N HIS A 222 14.13 6.76 -9.45
CA HIS A 222 14.73 8.03 -9.83
C HIS A 222 16.05 8.28 -9.09
N ILE A 223 16.08 8.04 -7.78
CA ILE A 223 17.26 8.22 -6.93
C ILE A 223 18.39 7.26 -7.35
N LEU A 224 18.07 6.01 -7.61
CA LEU A 224 19.03 5.02 -8.12
C LEU A 224 19.04 5.06 -9.65
N ALA A 225 19.76 6.02 -10.23
CA ALA A 225 19.77 6.35 -11.65
C ALA A 225 20.12 5.20 -12.63
N SER A 226 20.60 4.05 -12.13
CA SER A 226 20.80 2.84 -12.94
C SER A 226 19.59 1.90 -12.82
N PRO A 227 19.04 1.41 -13.95
CA PRO A 227 17.92 0.45 -13.93
C PRO A 227 18.20 -0.81 -13.07
N ALA A 228 19.44 -1.31 -13.09
CA ALA A 228 19.85 -2.47 -12.30
C ALA A 228 19.88 -2.17 -10.80
N LEU A 229 20.35 -0.98 -10.41
CA LEU A 229 20.38 -0.54 -9.02
C LEU A 229 18.97 -0.26 -8.51
N GLY A 230 18.12 0.40 -9.31
CA GLY A 230 16.69 0.60 -9.01
C GLY A 230 15.95 -0.72 -8.78
N PHE A 231 16.19 -1.72 -9.66
CA PHE A 231 15.68 -3.08 -9.48
C PHE A 231 16.16 -3.69 -8.16
N SER A 232 17.47 -3.66 -7.90
CA SER A 232 18.07 -4.25 -6.69
C SER A 232 17.55 -3.57 -5.42
N GLY A 233 17.41 -2.25 -5.43
CA GLY A 233 16.90 -1.48 -4.30
C GLY A 233 15.42 -1.80 -4.00
N LEU A 234 14.56 -1.80 -5.01
CA LEU A 234 13.15 -2.16 -4.86
C LEU A 234 12.99 -3.63 -4.48
N LEU A 235 13.82 -4.54 -5.01
CA LEU A 235 13.81 -5.95 -4.62
C LEU A 235 14.23 -6.13 -3.15
N ALA A 236 15.27 -5.41 -2.69
CA ALA A 236 15.68 -5.41 -1.30
C ALA A 236 14.54 -4.94 -0.38
N PHE A 237 13.84 -3.86 -0.74
CA PHE A 237 12.69 -3.34 0.00
C PHE A 237 11.51 -4.31 -0.01
N THR A 238 11.04 -4.74 -1.18
CA THR A 238 9.85 -5.60 -1.29
C THR A 238 10.10 -7.00 -0.75
N GLY A 239 11.31 -7.54 -0.97
CA GLY A 239 11.71 -8.86 -0.49
C GLY A 239 11.81 -8.92 1.03
N SER A 240 12.50 -7.95 1.64
CA SER A 240 12.59 -7.86 3.10
C SER A 240 11.22 -7.58 3.74
N ALA A 241 10.37 -6.78 3.10
CA ALA A 241 9.01 -6.55 3.55
C ALA A 241 8.16 -7.83 3.53
N ALA A 242 8.25 -8.63 2.47
CA ALA A 242 7.55 -9.90 2.38
C ALA A 242 8.03 -10.90 3.45
N ALA A 243 9.34 -11.04 3.62
CA ALA A 243 9.95 -11.92 4.62
C ALA A 243 9.60 -11.49 6.06
N SER A 244 9.71 -10.19 6.36
CA SER A 244 9.38 -9.66 7.68
C SER A 244 7.88 -9.77 7.99
N ARG A 245 7.02 -9.54 7.02
CA ARG A 245 5.56 -9.70 7.19
C ARG A 245 5.19 -11.14 7.56
N TRP A 246 5.85 -12.12 6.96
CA TRP A 246 5.68 -13.52 7.31
C TRP A 246 6.21 -13.84 8.73
N ALA A 247 7.43 -13.40 9.05
CA ALA A 247 8.06 -13.63 10.34
C ALA A 247 7.33 -12.94 11.50
N ALA A 248 6.73 -11.77 11.27
CA ALA A 248 6.02 -10.98 12.27
C ALA A 248 4.82 -11.73 12.87
N GLY A 249 4.18 -12.65 12.13
CA GLY A 249 3.14 -13.52 12.66
C GLY A 249 3.65 -14.37 13.84
N GLY A 250 4.76 -15.08 13.64
CA GLY A 250 5.37 -15.90 14.70
C GLY A 250 5.92 -15.09 15.88
N ILE A 251 6.38 -13.86 15.63
CA ILE A 251 6.82 -12.93 16.69
C ILE A 251 5.61 -12.50 17.53
N ALA A 252 4.49 -12.15 16.88
CA ALA A 252 3.26 -11.76 17.56
C ALA A 252 2.71 -12.90 18.45
N ASP A 253 2.78 -14.14 17.98
CA ASP A 253 2.32 -15.31 18.71
C ASP A 253 3.18 -15.63 19.96
N ARG A 254 4.51 -15.37 19.88
CA ARG A 254 5.44 -15.70 20.98
C ARG A 254 5.61 -14.59 22.01
N PHE A 255 5.64 -13.34 21.57
CA PHE A 255 6.02 -12.17 22.38
C PHE A 255 4.92 -11.13 22.49
N GLY A 256 3.81 -11.32 21.80
CA GLY A 256 2.74 -10.34 21.65
C GLY A 256 3.04 -9.30 20.55
N ALA A 257 1.99 -8.84 19.89
CA ALA A 257 2.11 -7.91 18.75
C ALA A 257 2.77 -6.56 19.13
N THR A 258 2.64 -6.13 20.39
CA THR A 258 3.11 -4.81 20.87
C THR A 258 4.63 -4.76 21.03
N ALA A 259 5.26 -5.88 21.42
CA ALA A 259 6.68 -5.92 21.81
C ALA A 259 7.64 -5.55 20.65
N ALA A 260 7.30 -5.91 19.42
CA ALA A 260 8.16 -5.69 18.27
C ALA A 260 7.87 -4.36 17.52
N ILE A 261 6.81 -3.61 17.87
CA ILE A 261 6.45 -2.39 17.14
C ILE A 261 7.54 -1.32 17.29
N ALA A 262 7.99 -1.01 18.51
CA ALA A 262 9.04 0.00 18.72
C ALA A 262 10.38 -0.40 18.07
N PRO A 263 10.92 -1.62 18.26
CA PRO A 263 12.13 -2.07 17.56
C PRO A 263 12.04 -1.94 16.04
N LEU A 264 10.90 -2.30 15.44
CA LEU A 264 10.71 -2.17 14.00
C LEU A 264 10.63 -0.70 13.54
N LEU A 265 10.01 0.19 14.33
CA LEU A 265 10.03 1.63 14.04
C LEU A 265 11.47 2.18 14.06
N PHE A 266 12.29 1.81 15.05
CA PHE A 266 13.71 2.21 15.08
C PHE A 266 14.50 1.62 13.89
N THR A 267 14.23 0.37 13.51
CA THR A 267 14.83 -0.25 12.31
C THR A 267 14.46 0.54 11.04
N GLY A 268 13.20 0.95 10.91
CA GLY A 268 12.73 1.77 9.80
C GLY A 268 13.37 3.17 9.81
N ALA A 269 13.46 3.82 10.97
CA ALA A 269 14.11 5.12 11.10
C ALA A 269 15.60 5.05 10.72
N LEU A 270 16.31 4.01 11.15
CA LEU A 270 17.71 3.78 10.78
C LEU A 270 17.85 3.55 9.26
N GLY A 271 16.94 2.76 8.66
CA GLY A 271 16.94 2.53 7.22
C GLY A 271 16.71 3.82 6.42
N LEU A 272 15.73 4.64 6.83
CA LEU A 272 15.45 5.93 6.19
C LEU A 272 16.61 6.93 6.37
N ALA A 273 17.24 6.96 7.54
CA ALA A 273 18.41 7.78 7.78
C ALA A 273 19.59 7.35 6.86
N ALA A 274 19.81 6.05 6.70
CA ALA A 274 20.83 5.52 5.78
C ALA A 274 20.56 5.93 4.32
N ILE A 275 19.30 5.91 3.87
CA ILE A 275 18.92 6.43 2.55
C ILE A 275 19.22 7.93 2.47
N GLY A 276 18.73 8.71 3.46
CA GLY A 276 18.89 10.16 3.49
C GLY A 276 20.35 10.62 3.46
N LEU A 277 21.26 9.91 4.13
CA LEU A 277 22.69 10.25 4.16
C LEU A 277 23.34 10.27 2.78
N ARG A 278 22.79 9.59 1.78
CA ARG A 278 23.41 9.43 0.47
C ARG A 278 22.48 9.72 -0.72
N ALA A 279 21.21 10.02 -0.49
CA ALA A 279 20.21 10.15 -1.54
C ALA A 279 20.57 11.17 -2.64
N ASP A 280 21.26 12.26 -2.29
CA ASP A 280 21.66 13.31 -3.24
C ASP A 280 23.11 13.14 -3.77
N SER A 281 23.86 12.13 -3.30
CA SER A 281 25.30 11.96 -3.62
C SER A 281 25.69 10.51 -3.88
N ILE A 282 24.84 9.77 -4.58
CA ILE A 282 25.07 8.35 -4.88
C ILE A 282 25.94 8.27 -6.15
N HIS A 283 27.26 8.35 -6.01
CA HIS A 283 28.19 8.26 -7.13
C HIS A 283 29.22 7.13 -6.98
N ASP A 284 29.29 6.47 -5.83
CA ASP A 284 30.27 5.46 -5.47
C ASP A 284 29.62 4.14 -4.99
N ALA A 285 30.36 3.05 -5.05
CA ALA A 285 29.87 1.75 -4.61
C ALA A 285 29.43 1.72 -3.12
N PRO A 286 30.16 2.34 -2.16
CA PRO A 286 29.72 2.44 -0.78
C PRO A 286 28.39 3.17 -0.62
N GLY A 287 28.13 4.22 -1.40
CA GLY A 287 26.86 4.94 -1.39
C GLY A 287 25.69 4.06 -1.85
N HIS A 288 25.85 3.31 -2.94
CA HIS A 288 24.85 2.36 -3.41
C HIS A 288 24.55 1.28 -2.37
N VAL A 289 25.60 0.70 -1.74
CA VAL A 289 25.41 -0.32 -0.69
C VAL A 289 24.65 0.23 0.50
N LEU A 290 24.97 1.45 0.94
CA LEU A 290 24.29 2.08 2.08
C LEU A 290 22.80 2.33 1.80
N VAL A 291 22.47 2.84 0.60
CA VAL A 291 21.06 3.08 0.21
C VAL A 291 20.29 1.76 0.09
N ILE A 292 20.88 0.72 -0.53
CA ILE A 292 20.21 -0.60 -0.64
C ILE A 292 20.03 -1.23 0.75
N ALA A 293 21.01 -1.11 1.64
CA ALA A 293 20.89 -1.55 3.04
C ALA A 293 19.78 -0.78 3.77
N GLY A 294 19.68 0.53 3.56
CA GLY A 294 18.60 1.37 4.08
C GLY A 294 17.22 0.94 3.58
N LEU A 295 17.10 0.63 2.28
CA LEU A 295 15.88 0.10 1.67
C LEU A 295 15.50 -1.26 2.27
N LEU A 296 16.46 -2.15 2.49
CA LEU A 296 16.25 -3.45 3.13
C LEU A 296 15.74 -3.28 4.58
N LEU A 297 16.39 -2.44 5.38
CA LEU A 297 15.97 -2.18 6.77
C LEU A 297 14.57 -1.56 6.83
N THR A 298 14.30 -0.58 5.96
CA THR A 298 12.96 0.02 5.88
C THR A 298 11.92 -1.00 5.43
N GLY A 299 12.27 -1.92 4.51
CA GLY A 299 11.40 -3.02 4.09
C GLY A 299 11.07 -3.97 5.24
N VAL A 300 12.06 -4.34 6.08
CA VAL A 300 11.83 -5.14 7.29
C VAL A 300 10.82 -4.44 8.21
N ALA A 301 10.99 -3.15 8.46
CA ALA A 301 10.05 -2.38 9.28
C ALA A 301 8.66 -2.30 8.63
N TYR A 302 8.62 -2.01 7.34
CA TYR A 302 7.38 -1.87 6.56
C TYR A 302 6.52 -3.13 6.57
N GLY A 303 7.11 -4.29 6.30
CA GLY A 303 6.38 -5.55 6.29
C GLY A 303 5.94 -6.00 7.69
N GLY A 304 6.84 -5.92 8.66
CA GLY A 304 6.56 -6.32 10.04
C GLY A 304 5.48 -5.46 10.70
N LEU A 305 5.58 -4.13 10.55
CA LEU A 305 4.59 -3.20 11.12
C LEU A 305 3.21 -3.34 10.49
N GLN A 306 3.09 -3.66 9.20
CA GLN A 306 1.80 -3.93 8.58
C GLN A 306 1.05 -5.07 9.28
N ASN A 307 1.74 -6.17 9.59
CA ASN A 307 1.12 -7.31 10.27
C ASN A 307 0.82 -6.98 11.73
N LEU A 308 1.81 -6.45 12.46
CA LEU A 308 1.68 -6.20 13.90
C LEU A 308 0.65 -5.12 14.23
N THR A 309 0.57 -4.04 13.43
CA THR A 309 -0.42 -2.98 13.66
C THR A 309 -1.84 -3.47 13.41
N LEU A 310 -2.05 -4.34 12.40
CA LEU A 310 -3.36 -4.95 12.16
C LEU A 310 -3.75 -5.91 13.30
N ALA A 311 -2.83 -6.77 13.72
CA ALA A 311 -3.04 -7.69 14.84
C ALA A 311 -3.37 -6.93 16.13
N GLN A 312 -2.58 -5.87 16.44
CA GLN A 312 -2.82 -5.03 17.60
C GLN A 312 -4.16 -4.29 17.53
N ALA A 313 -4.53 -3.80 16.35
CA ALA A 313 -5.81 -3.12 16.16
C ALA A 313 -7.00 -4.08 16.37
N PHE A 314 -6.89 -5.32 15.90
CA PHE A 314 -7.91 -6.35 16.14
C PHE A 314 -8.01 -6.75 17.62
N ASN A 315 -6.87 -6.90 18.30
CA ASN A 315 -6.85 -7.21 19.74
C ASN A 315 -7.49 -6.10 20.57
N ALA A 316 -7.24 -4.84 20.21
CA ALA A 316 -7.79 -3.68 20.91
C ALA A 316 -9.31 -3.50 20.71
N ALA A 317 -9.84 -3.97 19.58
CA ALA A 317 -11.23 -3.73 19.18
C ALA A 317 -12.22 -4.86 19.58
N GLY A 318 -11.73 -6.08 19.74
CA GLY A 318 -12.55 -7.27 19.93
C GLY A 318 -13.35 -7.68 18.68
N GLU A 319 -14.04 -8.83 18.75
CA GLU A 319 -14.75 -9.46 17.64
C GLU A 319 -15.80 -8.54 16.95
N PRO A 320 -16.66 -7.79 17.67
CA PRO A 320 -17.74 -7.04 17.01
C PRO A 320 -17.25 -5.88 16.14
N ALA A 321 -16.06 -5.34 16.39
CA ALA A 321 -15.54 -4.15 15.71
C ALA A 321 -14.50 -4.48 14.61
N ARG A 322 -14.14 -5.75 14.38
CA ARG A 322 -13.10 -6.15 13.43
C ARG A 322 -13.29 -5.61 12.01
N SER A 323 -14.53 -5.59 11.52
CA SER A 323 -14.82 -5.03 10.19
C SER A 323 -14.49 -3.54 10.11
N SER A 324 -14.90 -2.75 11.10
CA SER A 324 -14.61 -1.31 11.17
C SER A 324 -13.11 -1.03 11.30
N VAL A 325 -12.40 -1.85 12.08
CA VAL A 325 -10.94 -1.78 12.22
C VAL A 325 -10.23 -2.06 10.91
N SER A 326 -10.63 -3.10 10.18
CA SER A 326 -10.04 -3.42 8.88
C SER A 326 -10.21 -2.27 7.87
N ILE A 327 -11.39 -1.65 7.84
CA ILE A 327 -11.64 -0.48 6.99
C ILE A 327 -10.73 0.68 7.40
N ALA A 328 -10.68 1.03 8.69
CA ALA A 328 -9.85 2.12 9.19
C ALA A 328 -8.36 1.87 8.91
N TRP A 329 -7.91 0.62 9.06
CA TRP A 329 -6.53 0.22 8.79
C TRP A 329 -6.18 0.39 7.30
N ASN A 330 -7.04 -0.08 6.37
CA ASN A 330 -6.80 0.07 4.93
C ASN A 330 -6.81 1.55 4.50
N LEU A 331 -7.77 2.34 4.99
CA LEU A 331 -7.82 3.79 4.73
C LEU A 331 -6.54 4.49 5.20
N SER A 332 -6.04 4.12 6.38
CA SER A 332 -4.82 4.71 6.94
C SER A 332 -3.57 4.28 6.17
N PHE A 333 -3.55 3.04 5.69
CA PHE A 333 -2.49 2.52 4.84
C PHE A 333 -2.38 3.32 3.53
N ASP A 334 -3.48 3.47 2.82
CA ASP A 334 -3.52 4.17 1.53
C ASP A 334 -3.26 5.67 1.72
N ALA A 335 -3.86 6.30 2.75
CA ALA A 335 -3.61 7.69 3.08
C ALA A 335 -2.14 7.95 3.43
N GLY A 336 -1.53 7.09 4.26
CA GLY A 336 -0.11 7.18 4.61
C GLY A 336 0.77 7.11 3.37
N THR A 337 0.52 6.13 2.48
CA THR A 337 1.26 5.95 1.22
C THR A 337 1.21 7.22 0.36
N GLY A 338 0.03 7.82 0.19
CA GLY A 338 -0.14 9.04 -0.59
C GLY A 338 0.53 10.26 0.05
N VAL A 339 0.35 10.44 1.35
CA VAL A 339 0.96 11.54 2.12
C VAL A 339 2.48 11.48 2.05
N GLY A 340 3.06 10.28 2.19
CA GLY A 340 4.51 10.10 2.13
C GLY A 340 5.11 10.43 0.77
N ALA A 341 4.48 9.97 -0.31
CA ALA A 341 4.91 10.29 -1.65
C ALA A 341 4.85 11.81 -1.93
N PHE A 342 3.75 12.46 -1.54
CA PHE A 342 3.60 13.91 -1.69
C PHE A 342 4.61 14.70 -0.86
N ALA A 343 4.74 14.35 0.44
CA ALA A 343 5.62 15.08 1.35
C ALA A 343 7.09 14.99 0.93
N VAL A 344 7.54 13.78 0.53
CA VAL A 344 8.92 13.60 0.05
C VAL A 344 9.13 14.35 -1.26
N GLY A 345 8.20 14.29 -2.21
CA GLY A 345 8.31 15.08 -3.45
C GLY A 345 8.38 16.57 -3.19
N ALA A 346 7.53 17.11 -2.31
CA ALA A 346 7.53 18.52 -1.94
C ALA A 346 8.84 18.96 -1.27
N ILE A 347 9.35 18.18 -0.33
CA ILE A 347 10.61 18.49 0.36
C ILE A 347 11.80 18.31 -0.58
N ALA A 348 11.81 17.29 -1.43
CA ALA A 348 12.89 17.07 -2.40
C ALA A 348 12.99 18.22 -3.39
N THR A 349 11.87 18.70 -3.93
CA THR A 349 11.82 19.86 -4.83
C THR A 349 12.26 21.15 -4.12
N ALA A 350 11.87 21.35 -2.84
CA ALA A 350 12.19 22.56 -2.09
C ALA A 350 13.61 22.57 -1.50
N ALA A 351 14.19 21.42 -1.23
CA ALA A 351 15.47 21.29 -0.54
C ALA A 351 16.32 20.15 -1.13
N SER A 352 16.05 18.88 -0.75
CA SER A 352 16.80 17.72 -1.23
C SER A 352 16.12 16.40 -0.81
N TYR A 353 16.51 15.29 -1.44
CA TYR A 353 16.10 13.95 -0.98
C TYR A 353 16.66 13.60 0.40
N SER A 354 17.89 14.03 0.70
CA SER A 354 18.49 13.84 2.02
C SER A 354 17.65 14.48 3.12
N ALA A 355 17.18 15.70 2.92
CA ALA A 355 16.27 16.38 3.84
C ALA A 355 14.92 15.64 3.96
N ALA A 356 14.35 15.21 2.83
CA ALA A 356 13.06 14.54 2.80
C ALA A 356 13.08 13.20 3.55
N PHE A 357 14.05 12.34 3.27
CA PHE A 357 14.22 11.06 3.98
C PHE A 357 14.64 11.26 5.44
N GLY A 358 15.38 12.33 5.76
CA GLY A 358 15.71 12.72 7.13
C GLY A 358 14.46 13.08 7.94
N VAL A 359 13.52 13.83 7.36
CA VAL A 359 12.22 14.15 8.00
C VAL A 359 11.39 12.88 8.24
N LEU A 360 11.34 11.96 7.26
CA LEU A 360 10.66 10.67 7.47
C LEU A 360 11.34 9.84 8.56
N ALA A 361 12.67 9.78 8.58
CA ALA A 361 13.42 9.06 9.62
C ALA A 361 13.09 9.60 11.02
N LEU A 362 13.04 10.92 11.17
CA LEU A 362 12.64 11.57 12.41
C LEU A 362 11.20 11.23 12.80
N ALA A 363 10.26 11.31 11.87
CA ALA A 363 8.85 11.00 12.14
C ALA A 363 8.65 9.54 12.59
N VAL A 364 9.31 8.60 11.92
CA VAL A 364 9.28 7.18 12.27
C VAL A 364 9.98 6.94 13.62
N GLY A 365 11.15 7.56 13.85
CA GLY A 365 11.90 7.46 15.09
C GLY A 365 11.16 8.02 16.30
N LEU A 366 10.55 9.20 16.17
CA LEU A 366 9.72 9.82 17.23
C LEU A 366 8.49 8.95 17.55
N THR A 367 7.88 8.35 16.53
CA THR A 367 6.80 7.37 16.75
C THR A 367 7.32 6.15 17.50
N GLY A 368 8.55 5.68 17.22
CA GLY A 368 9.22 4.61 17.95
C GLY A 368 9.46 4.96 19.42
N VAL A 369 9.94 6.16 19.70
CA VAL A 369 10.10 6.67 21.07
C VAL A 369 8.75 6.70 21.80
N TRP A 370 7.72 7.25 21.15
CA TRP A 370 6.37 7.29 21.73
C TRP A 370 5.82 5.88 22.04
N TRP A 371 6.14 4.87 21.23
CA TRP A 371 5.76 3.48 21.48
C TRP A 371 6.58 2.83 22.60
N ALA A 372 7.84 3.22 22.80
CA ALA A 372 8.72 2.69 23.83
C ALA A 372 8.43 3.27 25.21
N LEU A 373 7.78 4.44 25.30
CA LEU A 373 7.44 5.05 26.58
C LEU A 373 6.43 4.20 27.36
N PRO A 374 6.66 3.98 28.68
CA PRO A 374 5.72 3.24 29.50
C PRO A 374 4.38 3.97 29.52
N ARG A 375 3.35 3.30 29.01
CA ARG A 375 1.97 3.79 29.13
C ARG A 375 1.55 3.52 30.56
N SER A 376 1.31 4.58 31.35
CA SER A 376 0.68 4.44 32.64
C SER A 376 -0.60 3.62 32.43
N ALA A 377 -0.61 2.40 32.98
CA ALA A 377 -1.83 1.62 33.05
C ALA A 377 -2.82 2.50 33.82
N SER A 378 -3.83 3.03 33.13
CA SER A 378 -5.00 3.54 33.83
C SER A 378 -5.57 2.34 34.58
N ARG A 379 -5.18 2.23 35.87
CA ARG A 379 -5.90 1.39 36.81
C ARG A 379 -7.32 1.93 36.79
N GLY A 380 -8.22 1.21 36.12
CA GLY A 380 -9.64 1.37 36.35
C GLY A 380 -9.89 0.87 37.77
N ASP A 381 -10.21 1.80 38.64
CA ASP A 381 -10.99 1.55 39.83
C ASP A 381 -12.44 1.35 39.44
#